data_d9076de6b967ef108be5ff97be288567
#
_entry.id   d9076de6b967ef108be5ff97be288567
#
_cell.length_a   1.000
_cell.length_b   1.000
_cell.length_c   1.000
_cell.angle_alpha   90.00
_cell.angle_beta   90.00
_cell.angle_gamma   90.00
#
_symmetry.space_group_name_H-M   'P 1'
#
loop_
_entity.id
_entity.type
_entity.pdbx_description
1 polymer ?
#
loop_
_entity_poly.entity_id
_entity_poly.type
_entity_poly.pdbx_seq_one_letter_code
_entity_poly.pdbx_strand_id
1 'polypeptide(L)'
;MPCTQCGDTVVYRHHVCEVAALRENYFEGKDYLELRALFENSLKLFVAVDEATPDNLRPIMSKRAALALIDSIVDADTIDENALKPDAPTPTLLERRMKEEYDKRLRTFAPEDLVPIMKSVHERTVRRVDSGRRITATDKKYFDLAEGLLCDELAVSLAVPRENVKDVLVERVKRAEALRR
;
A
#
# COMPACT_ATOMS: atom_id res chain seq x y z
N MET A 1 14.51 -6.36 17.94
CA MET A 1 14.35 -5.34 16.89
C MET A 1 15.35 -5.66 15.80
N PRO A 2 15.01 -5.61 14.50
CA PRO A 2 16.05 -5.53 13.49
C PRO A 2 16.87 -4.29 13.80
N CYS A 3 18.20 -4.42 13.86
CA CYS A 3 19.11 -3.29 14.05
C CYS A 3 18.92 -2.35 12.86
N THR A 4 18.15 -1.30 13.04
CA THR A 4 17.93 -0.28 12.02
C THR A 4 19.11 0.70 12.11
N GLN A 5 19.99 0.67 11.12
CA GLN A 5 21.18 1.52 11.05
C GLN A 5 20.96 2.73 10.14
N CYS A 6 21.71 3.80 10.35
CA CYS A 6 21.71 4.93 9.42
C CYS A 6 22.05 4.44 8.01
N GLY A 7 21.29 4.88 7.02
CA GLY A 7 21.39 4.47 5.63
C GLY A 7 20.51 3.25 5.24
N ASP A 8 19.90 2.58 6.22
CA ASP A 8 18.96 1.50 5.90
C ASP A 8 17.70 2.06 5.25
N THR A 9 17.17 1.31 4.27
CA THR A 9 15.85 1.57 3.70
C THR A 9 14.80 0.75 4.43
N VAL A 10 13.80 1.43 4.96
CA VAL A 10 12.72 0.86 5.76
C VAL A 10 11.37 1.34 5.27
N VAL A 11 10.31 0.64 5.65
CA VAL A 11 8.93 1.10 5.48
C VAL A 11 8.38 1.44 6.85
N TYR A 12 8.05 2.71 7.06
CA TYR A 12 7.33 3.17 8.23
C TYR A 12 5.88 3.41 7.86
N ARG A 13 5.01 2.57 8.42
CA ARG A 13 3.62 2.46 7.97
C ARG A 13 3.60 2.15 6.47
N HIS A 14 3.26 3.10 5.61
CA HIS A 14 3.33 2.91 4.16
C HIS A 14 4.44 3.73 3.48
N HIS A 15 5.15 4.58 4.22
CA HIS A 15 6.18 5.43 3.63
C HIS A 15 7.49 4.68 3.51
N VAL A 16 8.05 4.64 2.32
CA VAL A 16 9.41 4.13 2.09
C VAL A 16 10.39 5.22 2.48
N CYS A 17 11.23 4.92 3.45
CA CYS A 17 12.11 5.88 4.08
C CYS A 17 13.55 5.38 4.14
N GLU A 18 14.49 6.33 4.14
CA GLU A 18 15.87 6.13 4.57
C GLU A 18 15.99 6.53 6.05
N VAL A 19 16.68 5.71 6.83
CA VAL A 19 17.06 6.08 8.21
C VAL A 19 18.18 7.11 8.15
N ALA A 20 17.84 8.36 8.41
CA ALA A 20 18.77 9.47 8.32
C ALA A 20 19.65 9.60 9.57
N ALA A 21 19.09 9.41 10.76
CA ALA A 21 19.80 9.47 12.03
C ALA A 21 19.07 8.79 13.17
N LEU A 22 19.82 8.38 14.19
CA LEU A 22 19.32 8.15 15.55
C LEU A 22 19.51 9.43 16.35
N ARG A 23 18.45 9.96 16.94
CA ARG A 23 18.45 11.16 17.78
C ARG A 23 18.28 10.75 19.24
N GLU A 24 19.38 10.68 19.96
CA GLU A 24 19.36 10.36 21.40
C GLU A 24 18.79 11.51 22.22
N ASN A 25 17.96 11.20 23.22
CA ASN A 25 17.31 12.16 24.12
C ASN A 25 16.62 13.32 23.39
N TYR A 26 16.02 13.06 22.23
CA TYR A 26 15.51 14.10 21.33
C TYR A 26 14.25 14.79 21.88
N PHE A 27 13.32 14.03 22.44
CA PHE A 27 12.08 14.57 22.99
C PHE A 27 11.66 13.75 24.23
N GLU A 28 11.38 14.44 25.33
CA GLU A 28 10.98 13.83 26.62
C GLU A 28 11.94 12.73 27.14
N GLY A 29 13.23 12.85 26.85
CA GLY A 29 14.23 11.85 27.25
C GLY A 29 14.19 10.54 26.45
N LYS A 30 13.44 10.51 25.35
CA LYS A 30 13.36 9.35 24.46
C LYS A 30 14.23 9.50 23.24
N ASP A 31 14.69 8.36 22.74
CA ASP A 31 15.43 8.27 21.49
C ASP A 31 14.45 8.16 20.29
N TYR A 32 14.80 8.83 19.20
CA TYR A 32 14.00 8.86 17.98
C TYR A 32 14.82 8.45 16.76
N LEU A 33 14.21 7.69 15.87
CA LEU A 33 14.69 7.52 14.52
C LEU A 33 14.20 8.71 13.66
N GLU A 34 15.15 9.42 13.03
CA GLU A 34 14.84 10.38 11.97
C GLU A 34 14.77 9.61 10.65
N LEU A 35 13.60 9.58 10.05
CA LEU A 35 13.33 8.93 8.76
C LEU A 35 13.08 9.99 7.70
N ARG A 36 13.65 9.81 6.52
CA ARG A 36 13.44 10.66 5.35
C ARG A 36 12.68 9.86 4.30
N ALA A 37 11.46 10.30 3.95
CA ALA A 37 10.70 9.66 2.89
C ALA A 37 11.39 9.81 1.53
N LEU A 38 11.46 8.71 0.76
CA LEU A 38 12.18 8.70 -0.52
C LEU A 38 11.36 9.28 -1.68
N PHE A 39 10.04 9.16 -1.63
CA PHE A 39 9.13 9.55 -2.71
C PHE A 39 8.25 10.76 -2.38
N GLU A 40 8.35 11.27 -1.16
CA GLU A 40 7.64 12.46 -0.72
C GLU A 40 8.65 13.56 -0.37
N ASN A 41 8.78 14.55 -1.26
CA ASN A 41 9.74 15.63 -1.10
C ASN A 41 9.57 16.33 0.26
N SER A 42 10.66 16.43 0.99
CA SER A 42 10.78 17.12 2.28
C SER A 42 10.03 16.48 3.47
N LEU A 43 9.39 15.32 3.30
CA LEU A 43 8.76 14.63 4.43
C LEU A 43 9.84 13.98 5.31
N LYS A 44 9.93 14.46 6.54
CA LYS A 44 10.71 13.85 7.61
C LYS A 44 9.77 13.34 8.69
N LEU A 45 10.04 12.14 9.16
CA LEU A 45 9.27 11.48 10.20
C LEU A 45 10.19 11.20 11.38
N PHE A 46 9.67 11.40 12.58
CA PHE A 46 10.39 11.09 13.81
C PHE A 46 9.61 10.02 14.55
N VAL A 47 10.23 8.88 14.75
CA VAL A 47 9.61 7.70 15.37
C VAL A 47 10.35 7.38 16.64
N ALA A 48 9.65 7.41 17.78
CA ALA A 48 10.24 7.02 19.04
C ALA A 48 10.66 5.53 18.96
N VAL A 49 11.88 5.24 19.39
CA VAL A 49 12.46 3.89 19.28
C VAL A 49 11.63 2.85 20.04
N ASP A 50 11.04 3.24 21.18
CA ASP A 50 10.16 2.41 22.01
C ASP A 50 8.77 2.17 21.38
N GLU A 51 8.35 3.00 20.42
CA GLU A 51 7.09 2.86 19.67
C GLU A 51 7.27 2.16 18.31
N ALA A 52 8.50 1.92 17.89
CA ALA A 52 8.82 1.21 16.65
C ALA A 52 8.56 -0.29 16.83
N THR A 53 7.53 -0.79 16.16
CA THR A 53 7.14 -2.21 16.17
C THR A 53 7.25 -2.79 14.76
N PRO A 54 7.36 -4.13 14.60
CA PRO A 54 7.35 -4.76 13.28
C PRO A 54 6.12 -4.41 12.43
N ASP A 55 5.01 -4.06 13.08
CA ASP A 55 3.76 -3.73 12.40
C ASP A 55 3.79 -2.32 11.77
N ASN A 56 4.55 -1.39 12.34
CA ASN A 56 4.61 -0.01 11.87
C ASN A 56 5.96 0.39 11.25
N LEU A 57 7.04 -0.32 11.58
CA LEU A 57 8.38 -0.11 11.02
C LEU A 57 8.99 -1.45 10.65
N ARG A 58 9.18 -1.70 9.38
CA ARG A 58 9.69 -2.95 8.85
C ARG A 58 10.76 -2.72 7.76
N PRO A 59 11.60 -3.71 7.49
CA PRO A 59 12.50 -3.64 6.33
C PRO A 59 11.70 -3.61 5.03
N ILE A 60 12.33 -3.07 3.98
CA ILE A 60 11.79 -3.14 2.63
C ILE A 60 11.64 -4.62 2.21
N MET A 61 10.58 -4.95 1.46
CA MET A 61 10.42 -6.32 0.98
C MET A 61 11.55 -6.71 0.02
N SER A 62 11.96 -7.98 0.07
CA SER A 62 12.95 -8.50 -0.87
C SER A 62 12.41 -8.53 -2.30
N LYS A 63 13.29 -8.49 -3.30
CA LYS A 63 12.89 -8.63 -4.71
C LYS A 63 12.04 -9.88 -4.96
N ARG A 64 12.38 -11.00 -4.29
CA ARG A 64 11.60 -12.24 -4.40
C ARG A 64 10.18 -12.08 -3.84
N ALA A 65 10.05 -11.43 -2.68
CA ALA A 65 8.75 -11.17 -2.08
C ALA A 65 7.92 -10.21 -2.95
N ALA A 66 8.53 -9.15 -3.48
CA ALA A 66 7.89 -8.22 -4.38
C ALA A 66 7.33 -8.91 -5.64
N LEU A 67 8.14 -9.77 -6.27
CA LEU A 67 7.70 -10.54 -7.42
C LEU A 67 6.58 -11.53 -7.08
N ALA A 68 6.66 -12.20 -5.94
CA ALA A 68 5.62 -13.11 -5.46
C ALA A 68 4.30 -12.35 -5.17
N LEU A 69 4.39 -11.16 -4.59
CA LEU A 69 3.23 -10.29 -4.36
C LEU A 69 2.55 -9.91 -5.68
N ILE A 70 3.32 -9.51 -6.70
CA ILE A 70 2.76 -9.18 -8.02
C ILE A 70 2.09 -10.41 -8.65
N ASP A 71 2.70 -11.59 -8.56
CA ASP A 71 2.12 -12.83 -9.10
C ASP A 71 0.82 -13.23 -8.39
N SER A 72 0.69 -12.90 -7.10
CA SER A 72 -0.51 -13.18 -6.31
C SER A 72 -1.70 -12.25 -6.63
N ILE A 73 -1.48 -11.13 -7.33
CA ILE A 73 -2.55 -10.17 -7.67
C ILE A 73 -3.70 -10.84 -8.40
N VAL A 74 -3.40 -11.80 -9.29
CA VAL A 74 -4.42 -12.49 -10.08
C VAL A 74 -5.38 -13.28 -9.19
N ASP A 75 -4.86 -13.90 -8.11
CA ASP A 75 -5.66 -14.71 -7.16
C ASP A 75 -6.13 -13.93 -5.94
N ALA A 76 -5.72 -12.68 -5.79
CA ALA A 76 -6.07 -11.90 -4.64
C ALA A 76 -7.60 -11.76 -4.52
N ASP A 77 -8.09 -11.89 -3.30
CA ASP A 77 -9.49 -11.64 -3.00
C ASP A 77 -9.85 -10.16 -3.23
N THR A 78 -11.12 -9.94 -3.51
CA THR A 78 -11.69 -8.59 -3.54
C THR A 78 -12.56 -8.36 -2.31
N ILE A 79 -12.84 -7.11 -2.00
CA ILE A 79 -13.81 -6.77 -0.95
C ILE A 79 -15.21 -7.10 -1.50
N ASP A 80 -15.87 -8.06 -0.86
CA ASP A 80 -17.21 -8.50 -1.29
C ASP A 80 -18.26 -7.42 -0.99
N GLU A 81 -18.59 -6.65 -2.03
CA GLU A 81 -19.64 -5.63 -1.97
C GLU A 81 -21.01 -6.22 -1.60
N ASN A 82 -21.28 -7.49 -1.99
CA ASN A 82 -22.56 -8.12 -1.70
C ASN A 82 -22.68 -8.50 -0.21
N ALA A 83 -21.57 -8.85 0.43
CA ALA A 83 -21.55 -9.09 1.87
C ALA A 83 -21.84 -7.83 2.69
N LEU A 84 -21.59 -6.64 2.13
CA LEU A 84 -21.84 -5.36 2.79
C LEU A 84 -23.27 -4.83 2.59
N LYS A 85 -23.98 -5.28 1.54
CA LYS A 85 -25.33 -4.80 1.19
C LYS A 85 -26.40 -5.00 2.26
N PRO A 86 -26.45 -6.12 3.01
CA PRO A 86 -27.46 -6.30 4.05
C PRO A 86 -27.44 -5.19 5.10
N ASP A 87 -26.24 -4.71 5.46
CA ASP A 87 -26.03 -3.63 6.43
C ASP A 87 -26.01 -2.25 5.79
N ALA A 88 -26.17 -2.18 4.46
CA ALA A 88 -26.05 -0.96 3.68
C ALA A 88 -27.13 -0.90 2.58
N PRO A 89 -28.42 -0.76 2.94
CA PRO A 89 -29.55 -0.83 2.00
C PRO A 89 -29.62 0.34 1.01
N THR A 90 -28.87 1.42 1.24
CA THR A 90 -28.81 2.57 0.33
C THR A 90 -27.45 2.68 -0.34
N PRO A 91 -27.37 3.22 -1.58
CA PRO A 91 -26.09 3.43 -2.26
C PRO A 91 -25.10 4.27 -1.43
N THR A 92 -25.57 5.31 -0.75
CA THR A 92 -24.73 6.17 0.10
C THR A 92 -24.12 5.39 1.27
N LEU A 93 -24.91 4.54 1.90
CA LEU A 93 -24.45 3.73 3.02
C LEU A 93 -23.45 2.65 2.56
N LEU A 94 -23.69 2.07 1.38
CA LEU A 94 -22.77 1.12 0.76
C LEU A 94 -21.41 1.77 0.44
N GLU A 95 -21.40 2.98 -0.13
CA GLU A 95 -20.16 3.74 -0.36
C GLU A 95 -19.40 4.01 0.96
N ARG A 96 -20.13 4.34 2.02
CA ARG A 96 -19.53 4.52 3.35
C ARG A 96 -18.92 3.21 3.87
N ARG A 97 -19.60 2.08 3.75
CA ARG A 97 -19.09 0.77 4.15
C ARG A 97 -17.87 0.36 3.34
N MET A 98 -17.89 0.57 2.04
CA MET A 98 -16.72 0.33 1.19
C MET A 98 -15.52 1.17 1.65
N LYS A 99 -15.73 2.44 1.96
CA LYS A 99 -14.69 3.31 2.50
C LYS A 99 -14.13 2.76 3.83
N GLU A 100 -14.99 2.33 4.74
CA GLU A 100 -14.58 1.74 6.02
C GLU A 100 -13.69 0.49 5.81
N GLU A 101 -14.02 -0.36 4.83
CA GLU A 101 -13.20 -1.53 4.48
C GLU A 101 -11.85 -1.14 3.85
N TYR A 102 -11.82 -0.11 3.00
CA TYR A 102 -10.55 0.41 2.47
C TYR A 102 -9.68 0.96 3.61
N ASP A 103 -10.24 1.78 4.50
CA ASP A 103 -9.52 2.34 5.65
C ASP A 103 -8.99 1.25 6.59
N LYS A 104 -9.76 0.18 6.81
CA LYS A 104 -9.35 -0.96 7.63
C LYS A 104 -8.10 -1.64 7.05
N ARG A 105 -8.08 -1.89 5.75
CA ARG A 105 -6.93 -2.51 5.06
C ARG A 105 -5.71 -1.60 5.05
N LEU A 106 -5.89 -0.29 4.83
CA LEU A 106 -4.78 0.66 4.89
C LEU A 106 -4.13 0.72 6.28
N ARG A 107 -4.87 0.44 7.36
CA ARG A 107 -4.34 0.45 8.73
C ARG A 107 -3.48 -0.74 9.10
N THR A 108 -3.46 -1.80 8.31
CA THR A 108 -2.59 -2.96 8.54
C THR A 108 -1.14 -2.67 8.20
N PHE A 109 -0.90 -1.67 7.34
CA PHE A 109 0.40 -1.31 6.78
C PHE A 109 1.08 -2.45 5.99
N ALA A 110 0.38 -3.53 5.72
CA ALA A 110 0.84 -4.64 4.92
C ALA A 110 0.64 -4.36 3.42
N PRO A 111 1.65 -4.57 2.55
CA PRO A 111 1.52 -4.32 1.12
C PRO A 111 0.50 -5.27 0.46
N GLU A 112 0.31 -6.47 1.03
CA GLU A 112 -0.67 -7.45 0.58
C GLU A 112 -2.10 -6.91 0.68
N ASP A 113 -2.40 -6.06 1.65
CA ASP A 113 -3.72 -5.47 1.86
C ASP A 113 -4.03 -4.29 0.91
N LEU A 114 -3.03 -3.76 0.21
CA LEU A 114 -3.22 -2.75 -0.84
C LEU A 114 -3.82 -3.38 -2.11
N VAL A 115 -3.47 -4.63 -2.41
CA VAL A 115 -3.92 -5.35 -3.61
C VAL A 115 -5.45 -5.54 -3.65
N PRO A 116 -6.12 -6.02 -2.59
CA PRO A 116 -7.59 -6.11 -2.54
C PRO A 116 -8.29 -4.77 -2.75
N ILE A 117 -7.73 -3.65 -2.28
CA ILE A 117 -8.28 -2.32 -2.52
C ILE A 117 -8.26 -2.03 -4.02
N MET A 118 -7.09 -2.16 -4.65
CA MET A 118 -6.91 -1.87 -6.08
C MET A 118 -7.81 -2.75 -6.95
N LYS A 119 -7.84 -4.06 -6.66
CA LYS A 119 -8.65 -5.03 -7.41
C LYS A 119 -10.14 -4.76 -7.27
N SER A 120 -10.62 -4.51 -6.05
CA SER A 120 -12.03 -4.17 -5.80
C SER A 120 -12.46 -2.90 -6.51
N VAL A 121 -11.62 -1.85 -6.46
CA VAL A 121 -11.91 -0.60 -7.18
C VAL A 121 -11.92 -0.82 -8.68
N HIS A 122 -10.99 -1.63 -9.21
CA HIS A 122 -10.95 -1.95 -10.63
C HIS A 122 -12.25 -2.65 -11.08
N GLU A 123 -12.67 -3.71 -10.39
CA GLU A 123 -13.91 -4.44 -10.70
C GLU A 123 -15.16 -3.56 -10.58
N ARG A 124 -15.23 -2.72 -9.53
CA ARG A 124 -16.32 -1.75 -9.37
C ARG A 124 -16.35 -0.75 -10.51
N THR A 125 -15.18 -0.28 -10.93
CA THR A 125 -15.05 0.66 -12.05
C THR A 125 -15.54 0.04 -13.34
N VAL A 126 -15.14 -1.19 -13.67
CA VAL A 126 -15.62 -1.91 -14.86
C VAL A 126 -17.15 -2.02 -14.84
N ARG A 127 -17.73 -2.56 -13.75
CA ARG A 127 -19.20 -2.69 -13.63
C ARG A 127 -19.94 -1.36 -13.77
N ARG A 128 -19.36 -0.26 -13.26
CA ARG A 128 -19.96 1.08 -13.36
C ARG A 128 -19.90 1.63 -14.79
N VAL A 129 -18.76 1.48 -15.44
CA VAL A 129 -18.58 1.92 -16.83
C VAL A 129 -19.51 1.15 -17.77
N ASP A 130 -19.61 -0.17 -17.61
CA ASP A 130 -20.53 -1.01 -18.39
C ASP A 130 -22.00 -0.61 -18.19
N SER A 131 -22.31 -0.04 -17.02
CA SER A 131 -23.65 0.52 -16.71
C SER A 131 -23.81 1.99 -17.11
N GLY A 132 -22.87 2.58 -17.85
CA GLY A 132 -22.89 3.99 -18.25
C GLY A 132 -22.62 4.98 -17.12
N ARG A 133 -22.04 4.52 -15.99
CA ARG A 133 -21.74 5.35 -14.82
C ARG A 133 -20.25 5.66 -14.74
N ARG A 134 -19.90 6.74 -14.06
CA ARG A 134 -18.49 7.11 -13.81
C ARG A 134 -17.98 6.43 -12.53
N ILE A 135 -16.64 6.30 -12.43
CA ILE A 135 -15.96 5.95 -11.18
C ILE A 135 -16.32 6.95 -10.07
N THR A 136 -16.46 6.50 -8.85
CA THR A 136 -16.70 7.41 -7.71
C THR A 136 -15.41 8.14 -7.33
N ALA A 137 -15.54 9.32 -6.74
CA ALA A 137 -14.39 10.06 -6.23
C ALA A 137 -13.69 9.28 -5.09
N THR A 138 -14.45 8.54 -4.29
CA THR A 138 -13.92 7.67 -3.24
C THR A 138 -13.09 6.54 -3.83
N ASP A 139 -13.64 5.76 -4.77
CA ASP A 139 -12.92 4.67 -5.41
C ASP A 139 -11.63 5.16 -6.07
N LYS A 140 -11.71 6.27 -6.85
CA LYS A 140 -10.52 6.86 -7.47
C LYS A 140 -9.46 7.22 -6.43
N LYS A 141 -9.84 7.90 -5.35
CA LYS A 141 -8.91 8.31 -4.28
C LYS A 141 -8.19 7.11 -3.67
N TYR A 142 -8.94 6.05 -3.33
CA TYR A 142 -8.35 4.87 -2.69
C TYR A 142 -7.51 4.03 -3.65
N PHE A 143 -7.89 3.98 -4.92
CA PHE A 143 -7.05 3.36 -5.95
C PHE A 143 -5.72 4.08 -6.11
N ASP A 144 -5.77 5.40 -6.34
CA ASP A 144 -4.57 6.22 -6.54
C ASP A 144 -3.64 6.14 -5.30
N LEU A 145 -4.20 6.11 -4.09
CA LEU A 145 -3.45 5.98 -2.85
C LEU A 145 -2.79 4.59 -2.74
N ALA A 146 -3.55 3.52 -2.88
CA ALA A 146 -3.04 2.15 -2.76
C ALA A 146 -1.98 1.84 -3.84
N GLU A 147 -2.24 2.26 -5.09
CA GLU A 147 -1.30 2.13 -6.20
C GLU A 147 -0.01 2.91 -5.93
N GLY A 148 -0.12 4.16 -5.46
CA GLY A 148 1.04 4.98 -5.15
C GLY A 148 1.94 4.33 -4.10
N LEU A 149 1.36 3.91 -2.97
CA LEU A 149 2.07 3.28 -1.86
C LEU A 149 2.74 1.96 -2.30
N LEU A 150 2.04 1.13 -3.06
CA LEU A 150 2.58 -0.12 -3.57
C LEU A 150 3.73 0.12 -4.57
N CYS A 151 3.56 1.08 -5.49
CA CYS A 151 4.59 1.44 -6.46
C CYS A 151 5.86 1.98 -5.80
N ASP A 152 5.74 2.75 -4.72
CA ASP A 152 6.88 3.29 -3.98
C ASP A 152 7.74 2.16 -3.41
N GLU A 153 7.13 1.18 -2.76
CA GLU A 153 7.87 0.04 -2.21
C GLU A 153 8.42 -0.87 -3.32
N LEU A 154 7.64 -1.16 -4.35
CA LEU A 154 8.09 -1.99 -5.48
C LEU A 154 9.26 -1.36 -6.24
N ALA A 155 9.31 -0.04 -6.38
CA ALA A 155 10.42 0.66 -7.03
C ALA A 155 11.76 0.30 -6.38
N VAL A 156 11.82 0.36 -5.05
CA VAL A 156 13.02 0.04 -4.29
C VAL A 156 13.29 -1.47 -4.29
N SER A 157 12.27 -2.29 -4.03
CA SER A 157 12.39 -3.74 -3.96
C SER A 157 12.86 -4.39 -5.26
N LEU A 158 12.42 -3.84 -6.40
CA LEU A 158 12.77 -4.31 -7.74
C LEU A 158 14.01 -3.61 -8.31
N ALA A 159 14.48 -2.53 -7.68
CA ALA A 159 15.53 -1.65 -8.17
C ALA A 159 15.19 -1.08 -9.57
N VAL A 160 13.97 -0.58 -9.75
CA VAL A 160 13.51 0.06 -10.98
C VAL A 160 13.05 1.49 -10.70
N PRO A 161 13.16 2.42 -11.67
CA PRO A 161 12.58 3.75 -11.54
C PRO A 161 11.08 3.67 -11.23
N ARG A 162 10.60 4.53 -10.32
CA ARG A 162 9.20 4.53 -9.87
C ARG A 162 8.20 4.65 -11.02
N GLU A 163 8.52 5.46 -12.01
CA GLU A 163 7.72 5.67 -13.22
C GLU A 163 7.55 4.39 -14.05
N ASN A 164 8.48 3.44 -13.96
CA ASN A 164 8.46 2.20 -14.74
C ASN A 164 7.78 1.04 -13.97
N VAL A 165 7.48 1.21 -12.67
CA VAL A 165 6.89 0.14 -11.84
C VAL A 165 5.55 -0.32 -12.38
N LYS A 166 4.70 0.60 -12.84
CA LYS A 166 3.38 0.27 -13.41
C LYS A 166 3.49 -0.64 -14.63
N ASP A 167 4.44 -0.38 -15.50
CA ASP A 167 4.66 -1.19 -16.72
C ASP A 167 5.11 -2.60 -16.33
N VAL A 168 6.05 -2.71 -15.39
CA VAL A 168 6.51 -4.01 -14.86
C VAL A 168 5.36 -4.79 -14.21
N LEU A 169 4.51 -4.10 -13.43
CA LEU A 169 3.37 -4.68 -12.76
C LEU A 169 2.35 -5.21 -13.78
N VAL A 170 1.96 -4.39 -14.75
CA VAL A 170 0.99 -4.76 -15.79
C VAL A 170 1.50 -5.92 -16.65
N GLU A 171 2.76 -5.88 -17.07
CA GLU A 171 3.37 -6.95 -17.87
C GLU A 171 3.36 -8.27 -17.12
N ARG A 172 3.73 -8.25 -15.83
CA ARG A 172 3.83 -9.45 -15.03
C ARG A 172 2.46 -10.05 -14.70
N VAL A 173 1.47 -9.21 -14.38
CA VAL A 173 0.09 -9.65 -14.15
C VAL A 173 -0.48 -10.31 -15.41
N LYS A 174 -0.33 -9.69 -16.58
CA LYS A 174 -0.75 -10.27 -17.86
C LYS A 174 -0.09 -11.63 -18.13
N ARG A 175 1.21 -11.75 -17.81
CA ARG A 175 1.93 -13.03 -17.96
C ARG A 175 1.38 -14.09 -16.99
N ALA A 176 1.11 -13.74 -15.75
CA ALA A 176 0.52 -14.65 -14.77
C ALA A 176 -0.88 -15.12 -15.19
N GLU A 177 -1.71 -14.23 -15.73
CA GLU A 177 -3.03 -14.57 -16.31
C GLU A 177 -2.92 -15.53 -17.50
N ALA A 178 -1.94 -15.31 -18.39
CA ALA A 178 -1.74 -16.14 -19.59
C ALA A 178 -1.30 -17.56 -19.24
N LEU A 179 -0.57 -17.76 -18.13
CA LEU A 179 -0.13 -19.09 -17.68
C LEU A 179 -1.25 -19.93 -17.04
N ARG A 180 -2.42 -19.33 -16.78
CA ARG A 180 -3.59 -20.00 -16.15
C ARG A 180 -4.68 -20.36 -17.14
N ARG A 181 -4.53 -19.95 -18.39
CA ARG A 181 -5.43 -20.34 -19.51
C ARG A 181 -4.93 -21.60 -20.19
#